data_36e18e71e6ea02052e5e5ffeb7770949
#
_entry.id   36e18e71e6ea02052e5e5ffeb7770949
#
_cell.length_a   1.000
_cell.length_b   1.000
_cell.length_c   1.000
_cell.angle_alpha   90.00
_cell.angle_beta   90.00
_cell.angle_gamma   90.00
#
_symmetry.space_group_name_H-M   'P 1'
#
loop_
_entity.id
_entity.type
_entity.pdbx_description
1 polymer ?
#
loop_
_entity_poly.entity_id
_entity_poly.type
_entity_poly.pdbx_seq_one_letter_code
_entity_poly.pdbx_strand_id
1 'polypeptide(L)'
;YEISLGLVGSEMCIRDRVKEAPKVEAQPQPKEEPFTAEQKEVIKKDIKEFLNNMFGAMSMEVKADITFDDEENSVNVDLSGDNMGVLIGKRGQTLDSIQYLTSLVINKNSEKYVRVKLDTENYRKRRKETLESLAKNIAYKVKRSRRPVSLEPMNPYERRIIHSALQADKFVSTRSEGEEPFRHVVVYLERENNNRYNR
;
A
#
# COMPACT_ATOMS: atom_id res chain seq x y z
N TYR A 1 2.32 -44.90 24.00
CA TYR A 1 3.03 -43.84 23.20
C TYR A 1 2.49 -42.52 23.62
N GLU A 2 3.26 -41.83 24.47
CA GLU A 2 2.95 -40.49 24.96
C GLU A 2 3.27 -39.48 23.89
N ILE A 3 2.28 -38.65 23.49
CA ILE A 3 2.47 -37.46 22.68
C ILE A 3 2.57 -36.27 23.62
N SER A 4 3.77 -35.79 23.79
CA SER A 4 4.10 -34.60 24.56
C SER A 4 3.48 -33.35 23.90
N LEU A 5 2.57 -32.73 24.61
CA LEU A 5 2.04 -31.40 24.34
C LEU A 5 3.14 -30.36 24.69
N GLY A 6 3.85 -29.88 23.70
CA GLY A 6 4.82 -28.80 23.80
C GLY A 6 4.21 -27.46 23.49
N LEU A 7 3.87 -26.73 24.54
CA LEU A 7 3.91 -25.27 24.74
C LEU A 7 3.77 -24.34 23.52
N VAL A 8 2.58 -23.80 23.44
CA VAL A 8 2.25 -22.48 22.90
C VAL A 8 2.98 -21.42 23.73
N GLY A 9 3.58 -20.48 23.03
CA GLY A 9 3.83 -19.19 23.63
C GLY A 9 5.24 -18.71 23.46
N SER A 10 5.39 -17.71 22.64
CA SER A 10 5.99 -16.48 23.13
C SER A 10 5.84 -15.40 22.07
N GLU A 11 5.21 -14.36 22.50
CA GLU A 11 5.12 -13.07 21.84
C GLU A 11 6.53 -12.62 21.44
N MET A 12 6.82 -12.68 20.16
CA MET A 12 8.09 -12.21 19.63
C MET A 12 7.98 -10.70 19.39
N CYS A 13 8.21 -9.96 20.49
CA CYS A 13 8.51 -8.54 20.41
C CYS A 13 9.68 -8.31 19.47
N ILE A 14 9.47 -7.47 18.45
CA ILE A 14 10.43 -7.09 17.39
C ILE A 14 11.67 -6.34 17.96
N ARG A 15 11.86 -6.31 19.27
CA ARG A 15 12.93 -5.52 19.93
C ARG A 15 14.28 -6.24 20.08
N ASP A 16 14.39 -7.51 19.74
CA ASP A 16 15.62 -8.32 20.01
C ASP A 16 16.28 -8.94 18.79
N ARG A 17 16.33 -8.23 17.66
CA ARG A 17 17.21 -8.60 16.55
C ARG A 17 18.01 -7.44 15.99
N VAL A 18 18.86 -6.86 16.80
CA VAL A 18 20.11 -6.31 16.30
C VAL A 18 21.15 -7.44 16.40
N LYS A 19 21.01 -8.46 15.57
CA LYS A 19 22.13 -9.25 15.08
C LYS A 19 22.23 -8.89 13.61
N GLU A 20 23.39 -8.34 13.26
CA GLU A 20 23.77 -8.01 11.90
C GLU A 20 23.40 -9.18 10.98
N ALA A 21 22.30 -9.00 10.24
CA ALA A 21 22.05 -9.84 9.09
C ALA A 21 23.20 -9.58 8.11
N PRO A 22 23.81 -10.62 7.51
CA PRO A 22 24.81 -10.41 6.49
C PRO A 22 24.19 -9.48 5.46
N LYS A 23 24.91 -8.40 5.12
CA LYS A 23 24.59 -7.54 3.98
C LYS A 23 24.51 -8.48 2.77
N VAL A 24 23.31 -8.87 2.41
CA VAL A 24 23.05 -9.39 1.10
C VAL A 24 23.30 -8.17 0.21
N GLU A 25 24.46 -8.16 -0.43
CA GLU A 25 24.74 -7.22 -1.50
C GLU A 25 23.58 -7.36 -2.47
N ALA A 26 22.80 -6.30 -2.59
CA ALA A 26 21.75 -6.23 -3.58
C ALA A 26 22.47 -6.40 -4.92
N GLN A 27 22.35 -7.58 -5.51
CA GLN A 27 22.80 -7.81 -6.87
C GLN A 27 22.12 -6.73 -7.70
N PRO A 28 22.87 -5.96 -8.53
CA PRO A 28 22.28 -5.00 -9.42
C PRO A 28 21.28 -5.77 -10.28
N GLN A 29 20.00 -5.47 -10.08
CA GLN A 29 18.97 -6.02 -10.97
C GLN A 29 19.37 -5.64 -12.38
N PRO A 30 19.39 -6.56 -13.35
CA PRO A 30 19.73 -6.25 -14.72
C PRO A 30 18.83 -5.08 -15.14
N LYS A 31 19.43 -4.00 -15.62
CA LYS A 31 18.70 -2.86 -16.17
C LYS A 31 17.90 -3.42 -17.33
N GLU A 32 16.62 -3.60 -17.15
CA GLU A 32 15.73 -4.05 -18.20
C GLU A 32 15.81 -3.01 -19.33
N GLU A 33 16.03 -3.47 -20.54
CA GLU A 33 16.07 -2.60 -21.71
C GLU A 33 14.72 -1.88 -21.88
N PRO A 34 14.72 -0.58 -22.23
CA PRO A 34 13.49 0.19 -22.40
C PRO A 34 12.60 -0.42 -23.50
N PHE A 35 11.30 -0.21 -23.38
CA PHE A 35 10.33 -0.69 -24.35
C PHE A 35 10.59 -0.12 -25.74
N THR A 36 10.54 -0.96 -26.78
CA THR A 36 10.58 -0.49 -28.15
C THR A 36 9.32 0.30 -28.51
N ALA A 37 9.42 1.17 -29.52
CA ALA A 37 8.27 1.98 -29.94
C ALA A 37 7.06 1.11 -30.34
N GLU A 38 7.30 -0.02 -31.01
CA GLU A 38 6.25 -0.97 -31.39
C GLU A 38 5.57 -1.61 -30.18
N GLN A 39 6.35 -2.02 -29.16
CA GLN A 39 5.79 -2.56 -27.91
C GLN A 39 4.95 -1.53 -27.17
N LYS A 40 5.37 -0.28 -27.11
CA LYS A 40 4.61 0.82 -26.50
C LYS A 40 3.25 1.02 -27.19
N GLU A 41 3.21 0.94 -28.52
CA GLU A 41 1.97 1.07 -29.29
C GLU A 41 0.99 -0.09 -29.01
N VAL A 42 1.48 -1.32 -28.96
CA VAL A 42 0.66 -2.50 -28.65
C VAL A 42 0.12 -2.39 -27.24
N ILE A 43 0.96 -2.12 -26.25
CA ILE A 43 0.55 -1.96 -24.86
C ILE A 43 -0.51 -0.85 -24.71
N LYS A 44 -0.29 0.28 -25.37
CA LYS A 44 -1.24 1.41 -25.35
C LYS A 44 -2.59 1.04 -25.96
N LYS A 45 -2.59 0.25 -27.01
CA LYS A 45 -3.81 -0.23 -27.66
C LYS A 45 -4.56 -1.19 -26.74
N ASP A 46 -3.88 -2.17 -26.16
CA ASP A 46 -4.48 -3.18 -25.26
C ASP A 46 -5.08 -2.52 -24.01
N ILE A 47 -4.38 -1.54 -23.43
CA ILE A 47 -4.91 -0.76 -22.30
C ILE A 47 -6.19 -0.03 -22.69
N LYS A 48 -6.16 0.70 -23.81
CA LYS A 48 -7.33 1.48 -24.25
C LYS A 48 -8.51 0.59 -24.57
N GLU A 49 -8.28 -0.51 -25.25
CA GLU A 49 -9.33 -1.46 -25.59
C GLU A 49 -9.96 -2.06 -24.32
N PHE A 50 -9.14 -2.53 -23.38
CA PHE A 50 -9.63 -3.09 -22.13
C PHE A 50 -10.41 -2.06 -21.30
N LEU A 51 -9.86 -0.86 -21.10
CA LEU A 51 -10.50 0.18 -20.30
C LEU A 51 -11.80 0.69 -20.96
N ASN A 52 -11.81 0.87 -22.29
CA ASN A 52 -13.00 1.29 -23.00
C ASN A 52 -14.13 0.24 -22.92
N ASN A 53 -13.79 -1.05 -23.05
CA ASN A 53 -14.76 -2.12 -22.92
C ASN A 53 -15.33 -2.18 -21.49
N MET A 54 -14.49 -2.05 -20.50
CA MET A 54 -14.89 -2.08 -19.08
C MET A 54 -15.75 -0.86 -18.72
N PHE A 55 -15.32 0.35 -19.06
CA PHE A 55 -16.08 1.58 -18.76
C PHE A 55 -17.33 1.69 -19.59
N GLY A 56 -17.31 1.22 -20.85
CA GLY A 56 -18.50 1.13 -21.69
C GLY A 56 -19.58 0.23 -21.07
N ALA A 57 -19.18 -0.93 -20.52
CA ALA A 57 -20.10 -1.82 -19.80
C ALA A 57 -20.65 -1.18 -18.51
N MET A 58 -19.90 -0.28 -17.88
CA MET A 58 -20.34 0.49 -16.71
C MET A 58 -21.12 1.77 -17.08
N SER A 59 -21.30 2.06 -18.37
CA SER A 59 -21.93 3.29 -18.88
C SER A 59 -21.24 4.57 -18.35
N MET A 60 -19.91 4.55 -18.25
CA MET A 60 -19.09 5.65 -17.79
C MET A 60 -18.22 6.21 -18.92
N GLU A 61 -18.21 7.53 -19.07
CA GLU A 61 -17.28 8.21 -19.98
C GLU A 61 -16.00 8.55 -19.25
N VAL A 62 -14.95 7.80 -19.53
CA VAL A 62 -13.64 7.97 -18.91
C VAL A 62 -12.56 8.14 -19.97
N LYS A 63 -11.73 9.13 -19.83
CA LYS A 63 -10.54 9.34 -20.66
C LYS A 63 -9.34 8.75 -19.94
N ALA A 64 -8.52 7.98 -20.66
CA ALA A 64 -7.31 7.39 -20.15
C ALA A 64 -6.08 8.02 -20.85
N ASP A 65 -5.29 8.75 -20.11
CA ASP A 65 -4.01 9.29 -20.55
C ASP A 65 -2.89 8.33 -20.14
N ILE A 66 -2.14 7.82 -21.16
CA ILE A 66 -1.16 6.78 -20.96
C ILE A 66 0.22 7.35 -21.25
N THR A 67 1.09 7.31 -20.24
CA THR A 67 2.50 7.74 -20.32
C THR A 67 3.42 6.58 -19.94
N PHE A 68 4.57 6.50 -20.60
CA PHE A 68 5.58 5.48 -20.35
C PHE A 68 6.74 6.10 -19.57
N ASP A 69 7.19 5.38 -18.57
CA ASP A 69 8.40 5.69 -17.84
C ASP A 69 9.46 4.64 -18.19
N ASP A 70 10.42 5.06 -19.00
CA ASP A 70 11.46 4.18 -19.51
C ASP A 70 12.53 3.84 -18.45
N GLU A 71 12.63 4.62 -17.35
CA GLU A 71 13.60 4.36 -16.29
C GLU A 71 13.13 3.21 -15.38
N GLU A 72 11.82 3.15 -15.10
CA GLU A 72 11.23 2.13 -14.22
C GLU A 72 10.54 0.99 -15.00
N ASN A 73 10.59 0.97 -16.33
CA ASN A 73 9.80 0.07 -17.17
C ASN A 73 8.34 0.02 -16.74
N SER A 74 7.76 1.20 -16.48
CA SER A 74 6.40 1.32 -16.00
C SER A 74 5.51 2.14 -16.93
N VAL A 75 4.23 1.78 -16.92
CA VAL A 75 3.18 2.49 -17.65
C VAL A 75 2.30 3.19 -16.63
N ASN A 76 2.26 4.52 -16.73
CA ASN A 76 1.38 5.34 -15.91
C ASN A 76 0.10 5.61 -16.69
N VAL A 77 -1.04 5.29 -16.10
CA VAL A 77 -2.38 5.50 -16.66
C VAL A 77 -3.13 6.46 -15.76
N ASP A 78 -3.45 7.64 -16.25
CA ASP A 78 -4.22 8.65 -15.52
C ASP A 78 -5.65 8.67 -16.06
N LEU A 79 -6.60 8.43 -15.18
CA LEU A 79 -8.01 8.39 -15.53
C LEU A 79 -8.69 9.73 -15.19
N SER A 80 -9.42 10.27 -16.15
CA SER A 80 -10.18 11.51 -16.00
C SER A 80 -11.59 11.39 -16.60
N GLY A 81 -12.57 12.01 -15.95
CA GLY A 81 -13.97 11.96 -16.39
C GLY A 81 -14.93 12.36 -15.29
N ASP A 82 -16.21 12.14 -15.53
CA ASP A 82 -17.24 12.40 -14.54
C ASP A 82 -17.36 11.26 -13.53
N ASN A 83 -17.73 11.60 -12.29
CA ASN A 83 -17.96 10.61 -11.22
C ASN A 83 -16.78 9.69 -10.88
N MET A 84 -15.54 10.20 -10.93
CA MET A 84 -14.33 9.43 -10.62
C MET A 84 -14.35 8.79 -9.22
N GLY A 85 -15.17 9.31 -8.30
CA GLY A 85 -15.39 8.71 -6.97
C GLY A 85 -15.84 7.25 -7.01
N VAL A 86 -16.59 6.84 -8.03
CA VAL A 86 -17.03 5.44 -8.22
C VAL A 86 -15.83 4.56 -8.56
N LEU A 87 -14.93 5.06 -9.42
CA LEU A 87 -13.72 4.33 -9.82
C LEU A 87 -12.68 4.26 -8.68
N ILE A 88 -12.64 5.26 -7.82
CA ILE A 88 -11.84 5.19 -6.60
C ILE A 88 -12.42 4.13 -5.67
N GLY A 89 -13.72 4.16 -5.45
CA GLY A 89 -14.41 3.27 -4.53
C GLY A 89 -14.05 3.52 -3.07
N LYS A 90 -14.38 2.55 -2.21
CA LYS A 90 -14.09 2.66 -0.78
C LYS A 90 -12.58 2.60 -0.55
N ARG A 91 -11.97 3.75 -0.20
CA ARG A 91 -10.53 3.86 0.12
C ARG A 91 -9.59 3.42 -1.01
N GLY A 92 -9.99 3.60 -2.26
CA GLY A 92 -9.17 3.24 -3.40
C GLY A 92 -9.19 1.75 -3.77
N GLN A 93 -10.04 0.92 -3.16
CA GLN A 93 -10.10 -0.52 -3.44
C GLN A 93 -10.52 -0.82 -4.88
N THR A 94 -11.47 -0.06 -5.43
CA THR A 94 -11.88 -0.24 -6.83
C THR A 94 -10.73 0.14 -7.76
N LEU A 95 -10.06 1.24 -7.48
CA LEU A 95 -8.90 1.70 -8.24
C LEU A 95 -7.76 0.66 -8.24
N ASP A 96 -7.47 0.07 -7.08
CA ASP A 96 -6.46 -0.99 -6.96
C ASP A 96 -6.86 -2.25 -7.74
N SER A 97 -8.17 -2.60 -7.75
CA SER A 97 -8.69 -3.75 -8.52
C SER A 97 -8.58 -3.51 -10.02
N ILE A 98 -8.93 -2.31 -10.50
CA ILE A 98 -8.80 -1.93 -11.91
C ILE A 98 -7.33 -1.97 -12.33
N GLN A 99 -6.44 -1.42 -11.52
CA GLN A 99 -4.99 -1.48 -11.78
C GLN A 99 -4.51 -2.93 -11.91
N TYR A 100 -4.94 -3.80 -11.00
CA TYR A 100 -4.57 -5.21 -11.02
C TYR A 100 -5.05 -5.91 -12.29
N LEU A 101 -6.33 -5.73 -12.68
CA LEU A 101 -6.89 -6.31 -13.89
C LEU A 101 -6.17 -5.79 -15.15
N THR A 102 -5.92 -4.49 -15.20
CA THR A 102 -5.15 -3.88 -16.32
C THR A 102 -3.75 -4.49 -16.42
N SER A 103 -3.08 -4.67 -15.28
CA SER A 103 -1.77 -5.32 -15.23
C SER A 103 -1.82 -6.76 -15.74
N LEU A 104 -2.86 -7.53 -15.41
CA LEU A 104 -3.02 -8.91 -15.91
C LEU A 104 -3.23 -8.95 -17.42
N VAL A 105 -4.06 -8.06 -17.96
CA VAL A 105 -4.35 -8.02 -19.41
C VAL A 105 -3.09 -7.72 -20.20
N ILE A 106 -2.32 -6.72 -19.78
CA ILE A 106 -1.08 -6.32 -20.46
C ILE A 106 -0.03 -7.43 -20.39
N ASN A 107 0.18 -7.97 -19.19
CA ASN A 107 1.23 -8.98 -18.98
C ASN A 107 0.90 -10.36 -19.58
N LYS A 108 -0.36 -10.59 -19.96
CA LYS A 108 -0.75 -11.83 -20.66
C LYS A 108 -0.11 -11.94 -22.04
N ASN A 109 0.06 -10.81 -22.74
CA ASN A 109 0.54 -10.75 -24.11
C ASN A 109 1.99 -10.24 -24.21
N SER A 110 2.59 -9.83 -23.09
CA SER A 110 3.94 -9.24 -23.05
C SER A 110 4.99 -10.30 -22.69
N GLU A 111 6.10 -10.31 -23.41
CA GLU A 111 7.26 -11.17 -23.08
C GLU A 111 8.00 -10.70 -21.82
N LYS A 112 8.02 -9.38 -21.60
CA LYS A 112 8.63 -8.74 -20.43
C LYS A 112 7.54 -8.24 -19.49
N TYR A 113 7.79 -8.31 -18.16
CA TYR A 113 6.84 -7.81 -17.19
C TYR A 113 6.71 -6.29 -17.24
N VAL A 114 5.50 -5.81 -17.46
CA VAL A 114 5.15 -4.40 -17.50
C VAL A 114 4.49 -3.99 -16.18
N ARG A 115 5.11 -3.04 -15.47
CA ARG A 115 4.52 -2.48 -14.25
C ARG A 115 3.50 -1.41 -14.62
N VAL A 116 2.24 -1.61 -14.23
CA VAL A 116 1.17 -0.64 -14.45
C VAL A 116 0.93 0.16 -13.18
N LYS A 117 0.91 1.47 -13.30
CA LYS A 117 0.48 2.40 -12.24
C LYS A 117 -0.75 3.13 -12.75
N LEU A 118 -1.87 2.96 -12.05
CA LEU A 118 -3.14 3.58 -12.41
C LEU A 118 -3.57 4.53 -11.29
N ASP A 119 -3.87 5.78 -11.64
CA ASP A 119 -4.36 6.79 -10.70
C ASP A 119 -5.49 7.60 -11.34
N THR A 120 -6.18 8.36 -10.53
CA THR A 120 -7.21 9.30 -10.95
C THR A 120 -7.16 10.54 -10.07
N GLU A 121 -7.07 11.72 -10.70
CA GLU A 121 -7.04 13.00 -9.99
C GLU A 121 -6.03 13.08 -8.83
N ASN A 122 -4.91 12.42 -8.94
CA ASN A 122 -3.90 12.31 -7.86
C ASN A 122 -4.48 11.77 -6.53
N TYR A 123 -5.44 10.83 -6.61
CA TYR A 123 -6.10 10.27 -5.44
C TYR A 123 -5.11 9.67 -4.44
N ARG A 124 -4.11 8.91 -4.93
CA ARG A 124 -3.14 8.24 -4.05
C ARG A 124 -2.37 9.24 -3.19
N LYS A 125 -1.98 10.38 -3.73
CA LYS A 125 -1.30 11.46 -3.00
C LYS A 125 -2.23 12.08 -1.96
N ARG A 126 -3.45 12.49 -2.37
CA ARG A 126 -4.45 13.07 -1.47
C ARG A 126 -4.82 12.10 -0.33
N ARG A 127 -4.94 10.81 -0.64
CA ARG A 127 -5.24 9.79 0.36
C ARG A 127 -4.13 9.63 1.39
N LYS A 128 -2.86 9.63 0.95
CA LYS A 128 -1.70 9.61 1.83
C LYS A 128 -1.71 10.79 2.80
N GLU A 129 -1.90 12.00 2.31
CA GLU A 129 -1.97 13.23 3.12
C GLU A 129 -3.12 13.17 4.15
N THR A 130 -4.26 12.63 3.74
CA THR A 130 -5.41 12.41 4.63
C THR A 130 -5.08 11.43 5.75
N LEU A 131 -4.39 10.33 5.45
CA LEU A 131 -3.98 9.33 6.44
C LEU A 131 -2.93 9.89 7.41
N GLU A 132 -1.97 10.67 6.92
CA GLU A 132 -0.99 11.35 7.77
C GLU A 132 -1.66 12.35 8.73
N SER A 133 -2.64 13.11 8.25
CA SER A 133 -3.43 14.03 9.06
C SER A 133 -4.29 13.30 10.09
N LEU A 134 -4.92 12.19 9.68
CA LEU A 134 -5.67 11.32 10.57
C LEU A 134 -4.78 10.76 11.69
N ALA A 135 -3.59 10.28 11.35
CA ALA A 135 -2.63 9.75 12.31
C ALA A 135 -2.28 10.78 13.38
N LYS A 136 -1.97 12.02 12.99
CA LYS A 136 -1.67 13.14 13.92
C LYS A 136 -2.86 13.44 14.84
N ASN A 137 -4.07 13.49 14.30
CA ASN A 137 -5.29 13.75 15.07
C ASN A 137 -5.56 12.65 16.09
N ILE A 138 -5.37 11.37 15.69
CA ILE A 138 -5.53 10.24 16.60
C ILE A 138 -4.46 10.24 17.68
N ALA A 139 -3.20 10.53 17.35
CA ALA A 139 -2.14 10.66 18.33
C ALA A 139 -2.48 11.72 19.39
N TYR A 140 -2.97 12.89 18.97
CA TYR A 140 -3.43 13.93 19.90
C TYR A 140 -4.59 13.44 20.80
N LYS A 141 -5.57 12.73 20.22
CA LYS A 141 -6.69 12.16 20.95
C LYS A 141 -6.23 11.15 22.01
N VAL A 142 -5.30 10.25 21.63
CA VAL A 142 -4.72 9.24 22.54
C VAL A 142 -3.95 9.90 23.69
N LYS A 143 -3.14 10.93 23.40
CA LYS A 143 -2.41 11.70 24.42
C LYS A 143 -3.34 12.35 25.44
N ARG A 144 -4.47 12.90 24.96
CA ARG A 144 -5.46 13.57 25.81
C ARG A 144 -6.31 12.58 26.62
N SER A 145 -6.83 11.54 25.98
CA SER A 145 -7.73 10.57 26.60
C SER A 145 -7.04 9.50 27.43
N ARG A 146 -5.74 9.29 27.17
CA ARG A 146 -4.91 8.20 27.71
C ARG A 146 -5.49 6.80 27.45
N ARG A 147 -6.34 6.68 26.44
CA ARG A 147 -6.97 5.41 26.03
C ARG A 147 -6.49 5.04 24.62
N PRO A 148 -6.25 3.75 24.35
CA PRO A 148 -5.94 3.31 23.00
C PRO A 148 -7.12 3.58 22.06
N VAL A 149 -6.80 3.88 20.81
CA VAL A 149 -7.80 4.10 19.75
C VAL A 149 -7.51 3.13 18.63
N SER A 150 -8.50 2.31 18.30
CA SER A 150 -8.51 1.41 17.17
C SER A 150 -9.03 2.15 15.95
N LEU A 151 -8.32 2.04 14.83
CA LEU A 151 -8.73 2.57 13.54
C LEU A 151 -9.56 1.53 12.78
N GLU A 152 -10.17 1.95 11.71
CA GLU A 152 -10.89 1.03 10.84
C GLU A 152 -9.93 0.12 10.05
N PRO A 153 -10.38 -1.06 9.60
CA PRO A 153 -9.59 -1.94 8.76
C PRO A 153 -9.09 -1.23 7.49
N MET A 154 -7.83 -1.46 7.14
CA MET A 154 -7.19 -0.83 5.98
C MET A 154 -6.12 -1.74 5.39
N ASN A 155 -5.76 -1.48 4.14
CA ASN A 155 -4.77 -2.27 3.43
C ASN A 155 -3.35 -2.13 4.04
N PRO A 156 -2.41 -3.04 3.75
CA PRO A 156 -1.06 -3.01 4.32
C PRO A 156 -0.29 -1.71 4.03
N TYR A 157 -0.52 -1.12 2.86
CA TYR A 157 0.13 0.13 2.46
C TYR A 157 -0.35 1.30 3.32
N GLU A 158 -1.65 1.44 3.53
CA GLU A 158 -2.25 2.48 4.38
C GLU A 158 -1.80 2.34 5.84
N ARG A 159 -1.73 1.10 6.36
CA ARG A 159 -1.22 0.84 7.71
C ARG A 159 0.24 1.29 7.86
N ARG A 160 1.07 1.08 6.84
CA ARG A 160 2.47 1.53 6.82
C ARG A 160 2.57 3.06 6.86
N ILE A 161 1.70 3.78 6.15
CA ILE A 161 1.67 5.26 6.20
C ILE A 161 1.42 5.74 7.62
N ILE A 162 0.43 5.18 8.33
CA ILE A 162 0.11 5.56 9.70
C ILE A 162 1.27 5.23 10.66
N HIS A 163 1.86 4.05 10.55
CA HIS A 163 3.03 3.68 11.34
C HIS A 163 4.19 4.65 11.13
N SER A 164 4.50 4.99 9.88
CA SER A 164 5.58 5.92 9.54
C SER A 164 5.30 7.33 10.04
N ALA A 165 4.05 7.81 9.93
CA ALA A 165 3.66 9.15 10.37
C ALA A 165 3.79 9.34 11.89
N LEU A 166 3.65 8.25 12.66
CA LEU A 166 3.73 8.28 14.13
C LEU A 166 5.04 7.75 14.70
N GLN A 167 5.94 7.24 13.87
CA GLN A 167 7.21 6.66 14.30
C GLN A 167 8.10 7.66 15.05
N ALA A 168 8.05 8.94 14.66
CA ALA A 168 8.82 10.01 15.30
C ALA A 168 8.20 10.53 16.61
N ASP A 169 6.98 10.13 16.95
CA ASP A 169 6.27 10.61 18.13
C ASP A 169 6.67 9.78 19.36
N LYS A 170 7.28 10.44 20.35
CA LYS A 170 7.81 9.78 21.56
C LYS A 170 6.74 9.34 22.56
N PHE A 171 5.50 9.81 22.42
CA PHE A 171 4.45 9.59 23.40
C PHE A 171 3.43 8.54 22.99
N VAL A 172 3.40 8.19 21.72
CA VAL A 172 2.47 7.21 21.20
C VAL A 172 3.19 6.11 20.44
N SER A 173 2.65 4.92 20.51
CA SER A 173 3.12 3.76 19.76
C SER A 173 1.97 3.18 18.95
N THR A 174 2.31 2.44 17.90
CA THR A 174 1.30 1.89 16.99
C THR A 174 1.55 0.40 16.77
N ARG A 175 0.47 -0.38 16.72
CA ARG A 175 0.52 -1.80 16.36
C ARG A 175 -0.59 -2.15 15.38
N SER A 176 -0.39 -3.18 14.58
CA SER A 176 -1.43 -3.72 13.70
C SER A 176 -2.04 -4.97 14.31
N GLU A 177 -3.36 -4.98 14.48
CA GLU A 177 -4.13 -6.08 15.07
C GLU A 177 -5.12 -6.66 14.06
N GLY A 178 -5.53 -7.92 14.29
CA GLY A 178 -6.50 -8.64 13.46
C GLY A 178 -5.87 -9.32 12.24
N GLU A 179 -6.71 -10.05 11.52
CA GLU A 179 -6.37 -10.75 10.29
C GLU A 179 -6.99 -10.05 9.08
N GLU A 180 -6.38 -10.20 7.90
CA GLU A 180 -6.95 -9.66 6.66
C GLU A 180 -8.32 -10.33 6.38
N PRO A 181 -9.34 -9.62 5.93
CA PRO A 181 -9.36 -8.22 5.51
C PRO A 181 -9.66 -7.20 6.63
N PHE A 182 -9.79 -7.66 7.89
CA PHE A 182 -10.20 -6.82 9.03
C PHE A 182 -9.02 -6.24 9.82
N ARG A 183 -7.80 -6.44 9.34
CA ARG A 183 -6.60 -5.96 9.99
C ARG A 183 -6.53 -4.44 10.02
N HIS A 184 -6.25 -3.89 11.20
CA HIS A 184 -6.31 -2.45 11.47
C HIS A 184 -5.16 -1.98 12.35
N VAL A 185 -4.98 -0.67 12.47
CA VAL A 185 -3.97 -0.06 13.33
C VAL A 185 -4.61 0.37 14.65
N VAL A 186 -3.93 0.06 15.75
CA VAL A 186 -4.24 0.55 17.09
C VAL A 186 -3.15 1.50 17.52
N VAL A 187 -3.53 2.70 17.94
CA VAL A 187 -2.63 3.73 18.47
C VAL A 187 -2.82 3.81 19.98
N TYR A 188 -1.73 3.72 20.73
CA TYR A 188 -1.76 3.71 22.19
C TYR A 188 -0.61 4.54 22.77
N LEU A 189 -0.71 4.91 24.05
CA LEU A 189 0.37 5.62 24.73
C LEU A 189 1.58 4.71 24.91
N GLU A 190 2.74 5.21 24.53
CA GLU A 190 4.01 4.60 24.93
C GLU A 190 4.11 4.70 26.46
N ARG A 191 4.17 3.56 27.16
CA ARG A 191 4.47 3.55 28.57
C ARG A 191 5.96 3.84 28.70
N GLU A 192 6.35 4.91 29.37
CA GLU A 192 7.72 5.06 29.82
C GLU A 192 8.09 3.80 30.60
N ASN A 193 8.97 2.99 30.05
CA ASN A 193 9.62 1.93 30.80
C ASN A 193 10.47 2.61 31.88
N ASN A 194 9.87 2.86 33.03
CA ASN A 194 10.56 3.16 34.25
C ASN A 194 11.37 1.92 34.68
N ASN A 195 12.37 1.56 33.89
CA ASN A 195 13.46 0.70 34.34
C ASN A 195 14.39 1.53 35.25
N ARG A 196 13.84 2.03 36.36
CA ARG A 196 14.62 2.29 37.53
C ARG A 196 14.72 0.98 38.31
N TYR A 197 15.51 0.07 37.84
CA TYR A 197 16.03 -1.01 38.67
C TYR A 197 17.39 -0.61 39.20
N ASN A 198 17.33 -0.31 40.50
CA ASN A 198 18.18 -0.83 41.58
C ASN A 198 19.65 -0.43 41.54
N ARG A 199 19.82 0.46 42.44
CA ARG A 199 20.95 0.36 43.38
C ARG A 199 20.52 -0.49 44.59
#